data_d5d4b9cf9c8ad5eac217a01dc783cab3
#
_entry.id   d5d4b9cf9c8ad5eac217a01dc783cab3
#
_cell.length_a   1.000
_cell.length_b   1.000
_cell.length_c   1.000
_cell.angle_alpha   90.00
_cell.angle_beta   90.00
_cell.angle_gamma   90.00
#
_symmetry.space_group_name_H-M   'P 1'
#
loop_
_entity.id
_entity.type
_entity.pdbx_description
1 polymer ?
#
loop_
_entity_poly.entity_id
_entity_poly.type
_entity_poly.pdbx_seq_one_letter_code
_entity_poly.pdbx_strand_id
1 'polypeptide(L)'
;MRKIGSVTYMMKRHRDVYVVGIARGANAERNAMAGFTFLSHVVRLCQQYFGSCDENSIRGNFVLLYELLDEICDDGYPQITAGETLKTFITQKSAKMDALASKQEQERAARDEQRMAIEAAKQVTSAVQWRREGLSYKKNEVYLDIVESVNLMMSAEGTVLRSNVQGAIYMRTHLSGMPNLSVGLNDRLGEQARVAHRGAATEESASRDRRLIELDDLQFHQCVRLHKFSSEKVIEFTPPDGEFELVKYRVSDNVTLPFKLMPVVKELGRTRLAVHVNLRSLYGPTTVANEVRVHIPMPKLTARANVNVTAGKAKYVPEERCLRWKIKQLAGHEELQLDAEIILANTLDDHKAWVQPPINLQFNVPMFTASGLRVRFLEVKEAGNYDVVRWVRYLCQSGDGKGSYEIRCA
;
A
#
# COMPACT_ATOMS: atom_id res chain seq x y z
N MET A 1 -11.61 18.66 -12.16
CA MET A 1 -10.71 19.83 -12.23
C MET A 1 -11.02 20.62 -13.49
N ARG A 2 -11.11 21.96 -13.39
CA ARG A 2 -11.36 22.86 -14.52
C ARG A 2 -10.52 24.12 -14.34
N LYS A 3 -9.84 24.54 -15.40
CA LYS A 3 -9.08 25.82 -15.45
C LYS A 3 -9.88 26.88 -16.15
N ILE A 4 -9.94 28.05 -15.56
CA ILE A 4 -10.56 29.25 -16.15
C ILE A 4 -9.58 30.42 -15.95
N GLY A 5 -8.96 30.85 -17.05
CA GLY A 5 -7.88 31.85 -16.99
C GLY A 5 -6.67 31.35 -16.18
N SER A 6 -6.25 32.12 -15.16
CA SER A 6 -5.15 31.78 -14.26
C SER A 6 -5.60 30.99 -13.00
N VAL A 7 -6.86 30.59 -12.93
CA VAL A 7 -7.47 29.97 -11.76
C VAL A 7 -7.83 28.52 -12.07
N THR A 8 -7.41 27.63 -11.18
CA THR A 8 -7.72 26.19 -11.24
C THR A 8 -8.76 25.85 -10.17
N TYR A 9 -9.87 25.30 -10.60
CA TYR A 9 -10.96 24.83 -9.73
C TYR A 9 -10.86 23.32 -9.58
N MET A 10 -10.76 22.85 -8.34
CA MET A 10 -10.79 21.46 -7.97
C MET A 10 -12.07 21.18 -7.20
N MET A 11 -12.90 20.26 -7.66
CA MET A 11 -14.19 19.97 -7.05
C MET A 11 -14.30 18.50 -6.69
N LYS A 12 -14.71 18.22 -5.46
CA LYS A 12 -15.02 16.89 -4.96
C LYS A 12 -16.46 16.85 -4.50
N ARG A 13 -17.27 15.96 -5.07
CA ARG A 13 -18.63 15.69 -4.62
C ARG A 13 -18.60 14.65 -3.50
N HIS A 14 -19.32 14.91 -2.44
CA HIS A 14 -19.60 13.95 -1.39
C HIS A 14 -21.06 14.05 -0.98
N ARG A 15 -21.87 13.01 -1.26
CA ARG A 15 -23.33 13.01 -1.10
C ARG A 15 -23.97 14.21 -1.82
N ASP A 16 -24.63 15.09 -1.06
CA ASP A 16 -25.32 16.32 -1.49
C ASP A 16 -24.44 17.58 -1.45
N VAL A 17 -23.18 17.45 -0.98
CA VAL A 17 -22.23 18.56 -0.81
C VAL A 17 -21.13 18.52 -1.88
N TYR A 18 -20.75 19.70 -2.37
CA TYR A 18 -19.58 19.91 -3.21
C TYR A 18 -18.53 20.70 -2.46
N VAL A 19 -17.37 20.10 -2.23
CA VAL A 19 -16.20 20.81 -1.67
C VAL A 19 -15.35 21.29 -2.84
N VAL A 20 -15.12 22.61 -2.90
CA VAL A 20 -14.42 23.26 -4.01
C VAL A 20 -13.16 23.93 -3.49
N GLY A 21 -12.01 23.54 -4.03
CA GLY A 21 -10.73 24.22 -3.83
C GLY A 21 -10.41 25.11 -5.04
N ILE A 22 -9.95 26.32 -4.76
CA ILE A 22 -9.54 27.30 -5.77
C ILE A 22 -8.06 27.57 -5.60
N ALA A 23 -7.26 27.37 -6.66
CA ALA A 23 -5.84 27.63 -6.64
C ALA A 23 -5.44 28.57 -7.79
N ARG A 24 -4.54 29.51 -7.52
CA ARG A 24 -3.97 30.46 -8.50
C ARG A 24 -2.49 30.18 -8.70
N GLY A 25 -2.00 30.43 -9.91
CA GLY A 25 -0.59 30.38 -10.25
C GLY A 25 -0.19 29.27 -11.18
N ALA A 26 1.02 29.36 -11.74
CA ALA A 26 1.53 28.45 -12.77
C ALA A 26 1.71 26.99 -12.29
N ASN A 27 1.83 26.76 -10.98
CA ASN A 27 2.02 25.44 -10.39
C ASN A 27 0.73 24.81 -9.87
N ALA A 28 -0.41 25.50 -9.92
CA ALA A 28 -1.69 25.01 -9.41
C ALA A 28 -2.15 23.69 -10.07
N GLU A 29 -1.83 23.51 -11.36
CA GLU A 29 -2.14 22.29 -12.10
C GLU A 29 -1.19 21.14 -11.76
N ARG A 30 0.09 21.44 -11.53
CA ARG A 30 1.10 20.44 -11.18
C ARG A 30 0.83 19.80 -9.83
N ASN A 31 0.24 20.56 -8.91
CA ASN A 31 -0.09 20.11 -7.55
C ASN A 31 -1.58 19.73 -7.37
N ALA A 32 -2.30 19.42 -8.45
CA ALA A 32 -3.72 19.08 -8.37
C ALA A 32 -4.01 17.92 -7.43
N MET A 33 -3.13 16.91 -7.36
CA MET A 33 -3.28 15.76 -6.46
C MET A 33 -3.24 16.20 -4.99
N ALA A 34 -2.34 17.09 -4.61
CA ALA A 34 -2.26 17.65 -3.25
C ALA A 34 -3.57 18.36 -2.88
N GLY A 35 -4.13 19.16 -3.83
CA GLY A 35 -5.43 19.80 -3.64
C GLY A 35 -6.57 18.80 -3.43
N PHE A 36 -6.67 17.74 -4.25
CA PHE A 36 -7.71 16.71 -4.06
C PHE A 36 -7.52 15.91 -2.77
N THR A 37 -6.28 15.67 -2.34
CA THR A 37 -5.98 15.03 -1.05
C THR A 37 -6.46 15.92 0.09
N PHE A 38 -6.18 17.21 0.05
CA PHE A 38 -6.66 18.17 1.05
C PHE A 38 -8.19 18.20 1.11
N LEU A 39 -8.90 18.33 -0.03
CA LEU A 39 -10.37 18.27 -0.07
C LEU A 39 -10.92 16.95 0.50
N SER A 40 -10.18 15.85 0.34
CA SER A 40 -10.55 14.56 0.91
C SER A 40 -10.40 14.54 2.43
N HIS A 41 -9.37 15.19 2.96
CA HIS A 41 -9.17 15.36 4.39
C HIS A 41 -10.24 16.24 5.01
N VAL A 42 -10.64 17.35 4.36
CA VAL A 42 -11.76 18.19 4.81
C VAL A 42 -13.04 17.36 4.99
N VAL A 43 -13.41 16.56 4.00
CA VAL A 43 -14.59 15.67 4.09
C VAL A 43 -14.46 14.69 5.25
N ARG A 44 -13.28 14.09 5.45
CA ARG A 44 -13.03 13.16 6.56
C ARG A 44 -13.16 13.83 7.92
N LEU A 45 -12.62 15.04 8.06
CA LEU A 45 -12.74 15.83 9.28
C LEU A 45 -14.20 16.17 9.60
N CYS A 46 -14.98 16.61 8.60
CA CYS A 46 -16.42 16.83 8.79
C CYS A 46 -17.12 15.55 9.29
N GLN A 47 -16.78 14.39 8.74
CA GLN A 47 -17.34 13.11 9.21
C GLN A 47 -16.92 12.78 10.66
N GLN A 48 -15.67 13.07 11.04
CA GLN A 48 -15.19 12.83 12.40
C GLN A 48 -15.84 13.74 13.44
N TYR A 49 -16.02 15.04 13.11
CA TYR A 49 -16.55 16.03 14.04
C TYR A 49 -18.07 16.08 14.06
N PHE A 50 -18.73 15.93 12.91
CA PHE A 50 -20.19 16.06 12.78
C PHE A 50 -20.92 14.70 12.67
N GLY A 51 -20.16 13.61 12.53
CA GLY A 51 -20.69 12.26 12.27
C GLY A 51 -21.08 12.01 10.81
N SER A 52 -21.37 13.05 10.03
CA SER A 52 -21.62 13.00 8.60
C SER A 52 -21.17 14.29 7.92
N CYS A 53 -20.95 14.23 6.61
CA CYS A 53 -20.67 15.41 5.80
C CYS A 53 -21.80 15.54 4.77
N ASP A 54 -22.91 16.14 5.20
CA ASP A 54 -24.09 16.42 4.41
C ASP A 54 -24.61 17.84 4.72
N GLU A 55 -25.58 18.34 3.95
CA GLU A 55 -26.10 19.70 4.07
C GLU A 55 -26.58 19.98 5.51
N ASN A 56 -27.31 19.05 6.12
CA ASN A 56 -27.87 19.24 7.45
C ASN A 56 -26.81 19.31 8.54
N SER A 57 -25.79 18.46 8.44
CA SER A 57 -24.65 18.44 9.39
C SER A 57 -23.82 19.72 9.30
N ILE A 58 -23.59 20.23 8.09
CA ILE A 58 -22.87 21.48 7.86
C ILE A 58 -23.68 22.68 8.39
N ARG A 59 -24.97 22.77 8.08
CA ARG A 59 -25.83 23.84 8.57
C ARG A 59 -25.94 23.87 10.09
N GLY A 60 -26.00 22.71 10.73
CA GLY A 60 -26.07 22.60 12.20
C GLY A 60 -24.74 22.91 12.91
N ASN A 61 -23.60 22.88 12.21
CA ASN A 61 -22.26 23.03 12.80
C ASN A 61 -21.38 24.01 12.03
N PHE A 62 -21.95 25.01 11.36
CA PHE A 62 -21.16 25.87 10.47
C PHE A 62 -20.09 26.71 11.22
N VAL A 63 -20.31 27.06 12.48
CA VAL A 63 -19.30 27.78 13.30
C VAL A 63 -18.10 26.88 13.55
N LEU A 64 -18.36 25.63 13.94
CA LEU A 64 -17.30 24.63 14.14
C LEU A 64 -16.58 24.30 12.82
N LEU A 65 -17.30 24.36 11.68
CA LEU A 65 -16.67 24.19 10.36
C LEU A 65 -15.70 25.32 10.04
N TYR A 66 -16.04 26.58 10.39
CA TYR A 66 -15.13 27.72 10.21
C TYR A 66 -13.87 27.54 11.08
N GLU A 67 -14.04 27.23 12.37
CA GLU A 67 -12.93 26.99 13.28
C GLU A 67 -12.01 25.86 12.76
N LEU A 68 -12.61 24.76 12.25
CA LEU A 68 -11.85 23.67 11.60
C LEU A 68 -11.08 24.15 10.36
N LEU A 69 -11.71 24.97 9.51
CA LEU A 69 -11.07 25.43 8.27
C LEU A 69 -9.92 26.39 8.56
N ASP A 70 -10.05 27.26 9.57
CA ASP A 70 -8.99 28.18 10.00
C ASP A 70 -7.78 27.43 10.53
N GLU A 71 -7.98 26.35 11.30
CA GLU A 71 -6.87 25.54 11.83
C GLU A 71 -6.16 24.66 10.79
N ILE A 72 -6.89 24.17 9.79
CA ILE A 72 -6.31 23.24 8.80
C ILE A 72 -5.71 23.92 7.58
N CYS A 73 -5.98 25.24 7.40
CA CYS A 73 -5.52 25.95 6.22
C CYS A 73 -5.22 27.43 6.59
N ASP A 74 -3.94 27.78 6.56
CA ASP A 74 -3.48 29.14 6.80
C ASP A 74 -2.96 29.72 5.48
N ASP A 75 -3.52 30.89 5.10
CA ASP A 75 -3.18 31.63 3.87
C ASP A 75 -3.14 30.75 2.59
N GLY A 76 -4.01 29.70 2.56
CA GLY A 76 -4.10 28.74 1.45
C GLY A 76 -3.11 27.57 1.54
N TYR A 77 -2.32 27.49 2.59
CA TYR A 77 -1.41 26.37 2.83
C TYR A 77 -1.98 25.40 3.86
N PRO A 78 -2.07 24.09 3.53
CA PRO A 78 -2.50 23.08 4.49
C PRO A 78 -1.58 23.04 5.71
N GLN A 79 -2.21 23.04 6.90
CA GLN A 79 -1.54 22.92 8.19
C GLN A 79 -1.84 21.53 8.80
N ILE A 80 -2.21 21.47 10.07
CA ILE A 80 -2.52 20.24 10.80
C ILE A 80 -3.87 19.70 10.32
N THR A 81 -3.89 18.53 9.66
CA THR A 81 -5.11 17.85 9.20
C THR A 81 -5.45 16.59 9.98
N ALA A 82 -4.69 16.25 11.03
CA ALA A 82 -4.95 15.11 11.89
C ALA A 82 -6.07 15.44 12.89
N GLY A 83 -7.22 14.77 12.77
CA GLY A 83 -8.41 15.07 13.57
C GLY A 83 -8.20 14.96 15.08
N GLU A 84 -7.34 14.04 15.54
CA GLU A 84 -7.02 13.89 16.97
C GLU A 84 -6.20 15.07 17.50
N THR A 85 -5.29 15.60 16.71
CA THR A 85 -4.49 16.78 17.08
C THR A 85 -5.38 18.04 17.09
N LEU A 86 -6.28 18.18 16.12
CA LEU A 86 -7.20 19.30 16.03
C LEU A 86 -8.16 19.39 17.23
N LYS A 87 -8.52 18.28 17.85
CA LYS A 87 -9.35 18.26 19.07
C LYS A 87 -8.75 19.05 20.24
N THR A 88 -7.46 19.35 20.20
CA THR A 88 -6.79 20.12 21.24
C THR A 88 -6.85 21.63 21.02
N PHE A 89 -7.07 22.04 19.76
CA PHE A 89 -7.17 23.45 19.36
C PHE A 89 -8.60 23.93 19.25
N ILE A 90 -9.52 23.02 18.92
CA ILE A 90 -10.93 23.32 18.72
C ILE A 90 -11.67 23.24 20.04
N THR A 91 -12.25 24.37 20.44
CA THR A 91 -12.94 24.53 21.73
C THR A 91 -14.43 24.23 21.67
N GLN A 92 -15.03 24.30 20.49
CA GLN A 92 -16.46 24.12 20.29
C GLN A 92 -16.87 22.65 20.14
N LYS A 93 -18.06 22.32 20.66
CA LYS A 93 -18.66 20.98 20.55
C LYS A 93 -19.70 20.94 19.45
N SER A 94 -19.82 19.79 18.80
CA SER A 94 -20.87 19.56 17.79
C SER A 94 -22.27 19.60 18.45
N ALA A 95 -23.25 20.20 17.77
CA ALA A 95 -24.64 20.29 18.22
C ALA A 95 -25.27 18.92 18.58
N LYS A 96 -24.75 17.82 18.08
CA LYS A 96 -25.18 16.46 18.44
C LYS A 96 -24.67 15.97 19.79
N MET A 97 -23.53 16.47 20.26
CA MET A 97 -22.99 16.08 21.58
C MET A 97 -23.68 16.75 22.74
N ASP A 98 -24.24 17.96 22.53
CA ASP A 98 -24.94 18.70 23.58
C ASP A 98 -26.32 18.11 23.94
N ALA A 99 -26.93 17.37 23.01
CA ALA A 99 -28.29 16.82 23.20
C ALA A 99 -28.32 15.47 23.95
N LEU A 100 -27.21 14.81 24.19
CA LEU A 100 -27.15 13.44 24.72
C LEU A 100 -26.43 13.27 26.07
N ALA A 101 -25.87 14.33 26.64
CA ALA A 101 -25.08 14.24 27.87
C ALA A 101 -25.88 14.60 29.13
N SER A 102 -26.10 13.62 30.02
CA SER A 102 -26.50 13.88 31.39
C SER A 102 -25.41 14.62 32.18
N LYS A 103 -25.77 15.44 33.18
CA LYS A 103 -24.80 16.23 33.96
C LYS A 103 -23.59 15.43 34.50
N GLN A 104 -23.78 14.17 34.83
CA GLN A 104 -22.69 13.30 35.33
C GLN A 104 -21.71 12.83 34.23
N GLU A 105 -22.19 12.66 32.99
CA GLU A 105 -21.32 12.36 31.85
C GLU A 105 -20.54 13.60 31.38
N GLN A 106 -21.13 14.79 31.50
CA GLN A 106 -20.46 16.07 31.21
C GLN A 106 -19.27 16.34 32.13
N GLU A 107 -19.40 16.05 33.44
CA GLU A 107 -18.28 16.21 34.38
C GLU A 107 -17.14 15.20 34.15
N ARG A 108 -17.46 13.95 33.76
CA ARG A 108 -16.47 12.94 33.36
C ARG A 108 -15.81 13.30 32.05
N ALA A 109 -16.60 13.68 31.05
CA ALA A 109 -16.08 14.11 29.74
C ALA A 109 -15.19 15.35 29.85
N ALA A 110 -15.55 16.34 30.68
CA ALA A 110 -14.72 17.53 30.92
C ALA A 110 -13.40 17.22 31.63
N ARG A 111 -13.38 16.27 32.57
CA ARG A 111 -12.14 15.81 33.22
C ARG A 111 -11.25 15.04 32.26
N ASP A 112 -11.83 14.17 31.43
CA ASP A 112 -11.09 13.41 30.42
C ASP A 112 -10.58 14.32 29.30
N GLU A 113 -11.35 15.30 28.89
CA GLU A 113 -10.97 16.32 27.90
C GLU A 113 -9.84 17.23 28.43
N GLN A 114 -9.89 17.62 29.70
CA GLN A 114 -8.82 18.40 30.34
C GLN A 114 -7.51 17.57 30.49
N ARG A 115 -7.61 16.28 30.79
CA ARG A 115 -6.45 15.37 30.77
C ARG A 115 -5.90 15.20 29.35
N MET A 116 -6.76 14.99 28.35
CA MET A 116 -6.35 14.90 26.95
C MET A 116 -5.71 16.20 26.44
N ALA A 117 -6.24 17.37 26.82
CA ALA A 117 -5.66 18.66 26.46
C ALA A 117 -4.28 18.87 27.08
N ILE A 118 -4.09 18.47 28.36
CA ILE A 118 -2.79 18.53 29.03
C ILE A 118 -1.80 17.52 28.40
N GLU A 119 -2.24 16.32 28.04
CA GLU A 119 -1.42 15.33 27.37
C GLU A 119 -1.05 15.76 25.95
N ALA A 120 -1.97 16.39 25.22
CA ALA A 120 -1.71 16.91 23.89
C ALA A 120 -0.79 18.15 23.91
N ALA A 121 -0.97 19.05 24.88
CA ALA A 121 -0.03 20.17 25.09
C ALA A 121 1.40 19.66 25.40
N LYS A 122 1.53 18.59 26.21
CA LYS A 122 2.81 17.90 26.44
C LYS A 122 3.38 17.28 25.16
N GLN A 123 2.53 16.78 24.28
CA GLN A 123 2.94 16.18 23.00
C GLN A 123 3.46 17.24 22.02
N VAL A 124 2.85 18.42 21.97
CA VAL A 124 3.29 19.56 21.14
C VAL A 124 4.62 20.16 21.66
N THR A 125 4.85 20.12 22.97
CA THR A 125 6.08 20.63 23.60
C THR A 125 7.17 19.57 23.75
N SER A 126 6.89 18.29 23.48
CA SER A 126 7.88 17.22 23.57
C SER A 126 8.83 17.26 22.37
N ALA A 127 10.08 16.85 22.59
CA ALA A 127 11.10 16.72 21.53
C ALA A 127 10.69 15.71 20.42
N VAL A 128 9.68 14.87 20.67
CA VAL A 128 9.16 13.86 19.77
C VAL A 128 7.65 13.99 19.69
N GLN A 129 7.15 14.63 18.64
CA GLN A 129 5.72 14.95 18.46
C GLN A 129 4.82 13.72 18.18
N TRP A 130 5.38 12.64 17.64
CA TRP A 130 4.61 11.47 17.19
C TRP A 130 4.50 10.35 18.24
N ARG A 131 5.09 10.51 19.44
CA ARG A 131 5.03 9.51 20.50
C ARG A 131 4.84 10.16 21.86
N ARG A 132 3.89 9.64 22.64
CA ARG A 132 3.63 10.10 23.99
C ARG A 132 4.68 9.55 24.98
N GLU A 133 5.08 10.36 25.93
CA GLU A 133 5.90 9.92 27.06
C GLU A 133 5.07 9.13 28.08
N GLY A 134 5.71 8.20 28.80
CA GLY A 134 5.07 7.44 29.87
C GLY A 134 4.20 6.26 29.41
N LEU A 135 4.28 5.86 28.13
CA LEU A 135 3.62 4.64 27.66
C LEU A 135 4.17 3.41 28.40
N SER A 136 3.28 2.52 28.85
CA SER A 136 3.63 1.28 29.53
C SER A 136 2.76 0.14 29.06
N TYR A 137 3.39 -0.95 28.60
CA TYR A 137 2.75 -2.17 28.12
C TYR A 137 3.15 -3.37 28.97
N LYS A 138 2.21 -4.28 29.21
CA LYS A 138 2.49 -5.56 29.88
C LYS A 138 3.38 -6.48 29.03
N LYS A 139 3.23 -6.40 27.70
CA LYS A 139 4.05 -7.11 26.72
C LYS A 139 4.55 -6.10 25.70
N ASN A 140 5.85 -6.10 25.49
CA ASN A 140 6.48 -5.23 24.51
C ASN A 140 6.66 -6.01 23.20
N GLU A 141 5.99 -5.57 22.16
CA GLU A 141 5.90 -6.28 20.88
C GLU A 141 6.16 -5.34 19.71
N VAL A 142 6.92 -5.83 18.73
CA VAL A 142 7.19 -5.13 17.46
C VAL A 142 6.92 -6.09 16.32
N TYR A 143 6.10 -5.62 15.40
CA TYR A 143 5.80 -6.32 14.15
C TYR A 143 6.30 -5.48 12.98
N LEU A 144 7.01 -6.11 12.07
CA LEU A 144 7.55 -5.51 10.86
C LEU A 144 7.03 -6.29 9.66
N ASP A 145 6.15 -5.69 8.90
CA ASP A 145 5.53 -6.28 7.72
C ASP A 145 6.09 -5.63 6.45
N ILE A 146 6.82 -6.38 5.65
CA ILE A 146 7.30 -5.98 4.34
C ILE A 146 6.29 -6.45 3.30
N VAL A 147 5.59 -5.51 2.68
CA VAL A 147 4.56 -5.77 1.67
C VAL A 147 5.01 -5.24 0.34
N GLU A 148 5.13 -6.14 -0.64
CA GLU A 148 5.55 -5.83 -1.99
C GLU A 148 4.42 -6.05 -2.99
N SER A 149 4.20 -5.07 -3.84
CA SER A 149 3.28 -5.12 -4.98
C SER A 149 4.07 -5.21 -6.27
N VAL A 150 3.90 -6.30 -7.00
CA VAL A 150 4.64 -6.54 -8.25
C VAL A 150 3.86 -5.99 -9.42
N ASN A 151 4.53 -5.18 -10.23
CA ASN A 151 4.06 -4.77 -11.55
C ASN A 151 4.91 -5.45 -12.62
N LEU A 152 4.29 -6.25 -13.43
CA LEU A 152 4.93 -6.98 -14.53
C LEU A 152 4.13 -6.84 -15.81
N MET A 153 4.84 -6.62 -16.91
CA MET A 153 4.35 -6.82 -18.26
C MET A 153 5.29 -7.79 -18.97
N MET A 154 4.75 -8.93 -19.43
CA MET A 154 5.50 -10.01 -20.08
C MET A 154 4.92 -10.26 -21.48
N SER A 155 5.76 -10.65 -22.44
CA SER A 155 5.30 -11.11 -23.74
C SER A 155 4.76 -12.55 -23.69
N ALA A 156 4.12 -13.00 -24.76
CA ALA A 156 3.60 -14.38 -24.88
C ALA A 156 4.71 -15.44 -24.79
N GLU A 157 5.92 -15.11 -25.28
CA GLU A 157 7.11 -15.99 -25.24
C GLU A 157 7.76 -16.02 -23.85
N GLY A 158 7.27 -15.23 -22.90
CA GLY A 158 7.79 -15.15 -21.53
C GLY A 158 8.97 -14.19 -21.37
N THR A 159 9.19 -13.27 -22.33
CA THR A 159 10.16 -12.19 -22.18
C THR A 159 9.57 -11.07 -21.34
N VAL A 160 10.31 -10.62 -20.33
CA VAL A 160 9.90 -9.49 -19.48
C VAL A 160 10.07 -8.19 -20.25
N LEU A 161 8.97 -7.48 -20.49
CA LEU A 161 8.96 -6.18 -21.16
C LEU A 161 9.17 -5.04 -20.16
N ARG A 162 8.54 -5.16 -18.99
CA ARG A 162 8.65 -4.21 -17.90
C ARG A 162 8.41 -4.93 -16.58
N SER A 163 9.24 -4.67 -15.59
CA SER A 163 9.02 -5.12 -14.22
C SER A 163 9.42 -4.05 -13.23
N ASN A 164 8.64 -3.87 -12.20
CA ASN A 164 9.01 -3.12 -11.03
C ASN A 164 8.25 -3.63 -9.80
N VAL A 165 8.84 -3.41 -8.65
CA VAL A 165 8.25 -3.74 -7.35
C VAL A 165 8.07 -2.45 -6.58
N GLN A 166 6.87 -2.21 -6.09
CA GLN A 166 6.59 -1.17 -5.12
C GLN A 166 6.44 -1.83 -3.75
N GLY A 167 7.33 -1.49 -2.84
CA GLY A 167 7.36 -2.04 -1.51
C GLY A 167 7.04 -1.00 -0.44
N ALA A 168 6.43 -1.45 0.64
CA ALA A 168 6.25 -0.67 1.86
C ALA A 168 6.60 -1.52 3.08
N ILE A 169 7.27 -0.92 4.03
CA ILE A 169 7.56 -1.50 5.33
C ILE A 169 6.58 -0.89 6.32
N TYR A 170 5.64 -1.69 6.77
CA TYR A 170 4.70 -1.34 7.83
C TYR A 170 5.24 -1.81 9.16
N MET A 171 5.10 -0.99 10.16
CA MET A 171 5.49 -1.32 11.52
C MET A 171 4.31 -1.14 12.46
N ARG A 172 4.16 -2.10 13.38
CA ARG A 172 3.24 -1.99 14.50
C ARG A 172 4.03 -2.16 15.77
N THR A 173 3.96 -1.17 16.64
CA THR A 173 4.73 -1.12 17.88
C THR A 173 3.83 -0.97 19.09
N HIS A 174 4.02 -1.82 20.07
CA HIS A 174 3.48 -1.72 21.43
C HIS A 174 4.67 -1.82 22.38
N LEU A 175 5.34 -0.70 22.59
CA LEU A 175 6.57 -0.63 23.38
C LEU A 175 6.40 0.38 24.51
N SER A 176 6.97 0.08 25.66
CA SER A 176 6.99 0.99 26.82
C SER A 176 8.07 2.07 26.63
N GLY A 177 7.86 3.25 27.20
CA GLY A 177 8.82 4.34 27.20
C GLY A 177 9.07 5.00 25.85
N MET A 178 10.31 5.45 25.64
CA MET A 178 10.79 6.14 24.43
C MET A 178 11.90 5.32 23.74
N PRO A 179 11.58 4.12 23.21
CA PRO A 179 12.59 3.23 22.65
C PRO A 179 13.20 3.81 21.38
N ASN A 180 14.48 3.54 21.20
CA ASN A 180 15.20 3.80 19.96
C ASN A 180 15.34 2.49 19.18
N LEU A 181 14.79 2.44 17.98
CA LEU A 181 14.82 1.29 17.11
C LEU A 181 15.85 1.48 15.99
N SER A 182 16.52 0.37 15.64
CA SER A 182 17.47 0.31 14.53
C SER A 182 17.12 -0.87 13.63
N VAL A 183 16.87 -0.59 12.35
CA VAL A 183 16.56 -1.59 11.32
C VAL A 183 17.66 -1.59 10.27
N GLY A 184 18.27 -2.75 10.04
CA GLY A 184 19.24 -2.98 8.97
C GLY A 184 18.63 -3.80 7.84
N LEU A 185 18.80 -3.35 6.60
CA LEU A 185 18.37 -4.01 5.38
C LEU A 185 19.58 -4.59 4.61
N ASN A 186 19.32 -5.48 3.66
CA ASN A 186 20.34 -6.07 2.78
C ASN A 186 20.54 -5.26 1.48
N ASP A 187 20.51 -3.94 1.56
CA ASP A 187 20.71 -3.05 0.41
C ASP A 187 22.20 -2.81 0.09
N ARG A 188 22.50 -2.46 -1.15
CA ARG A 188 23.87 -2.11 -1.63
C ARG A 188 24.49 -0.95 -0.86
N LEU A 189 23.66 0.01 -0.51
CA LEU A 189 24.09 1.21 0.19
C LEU A 189 24.65 0.92 1.58
N GLY A 190 24.11 -0.11 2.27
CA GLY A 190 24.57 -0.51 3.61
C GLY A 190 25.90 -1.25 3.63
N GLU A 191 26.31 -1.86 2.52
CA GLU A 191 27.57 -2.67 2.49
C GLU A 191 28.78 -1.83 2.10
N GLN A 192 28.64 -0.85 1.20
CA GLN A 192 29.72 0.08 0.84
C GLN A 192 30.21 0.89 2.05
N ALA A 193 29.31 1.30 2.95
CA ALA A 193 29.68 1.99 4.18
C ALA A 193 30.47 1.09 5.17
N ARG A 194 30.19 -0.22 5.20
CA ARG A 194 30.91 -1.18 6.07
C ARG A 194 32.28 -1.56 5.56
N VAL A 195 32.47 -1.66 4.25
CA VAL A 195 33.79 -1.92 3.63
C VAL A 195 34.72 -0.74 3.87
N ALA A 196 34.22 0.49 3.85
CA ALA A 196 35.01 1.69 4.15
C ALA A 196 35.47 1.76 5.62
N HIS A 197 34.73 1.14 6.57
CA HIS A 197 35.08 1.13 8.00
C HIS A 197 35.84 -0.09 8.49
N ARG A 198 35.85 -1.20 7.73
CA ARG A 198 36.66 -2.38 8.00
C ARG A 198 37.77 -2.44 6.95
N GLY A 199 38.94 -1.92 7.33
CA GLY A 199 40.14 -2.15 6.54
C GLY A 199 40.31 -3.62 6.23
N ALA A 200 40.51 -3.95 4.95
CA ALA A 200 40.98 -5.17 4.35
C ALA A 200 40.79 -6.47 5.18
N ALA A 201 39.67 -7.11 5.03
CA ALA A 201 39.49 -8.51 5.42
C ALA A 201 39.15 -9.32 4.16
N THR A 202 40.08 -10.17 3.80
CA THR A 202 40.09 -11.30 2.87
C THR A 202 38.84 -11.57 2.01
N GLU A 203 39.03 -11.47 0.70
CA GLU A 203 38.09 -11.63 -0.39
C GLU A 203 37.45 -13.03 -0.56
N GLU A 204 37.85 -14.05 0.18
CA GLU A 204 37.44 -15.44 -0.06
C GLU A 204 36.12 -15.89 0.62
N SER A 205 35.57 -15.11 1.54
CA SER A 205 34.30 -15.50 2.19
C SER A 205 33.07 -14.76 1.64
N ALA A 206 33.23 -13.86 0.67
CA ALA A 206 32.19 -12.96 0.17
C ALA A 206 31.34 -13.50 -0.98
N SER A 207 31.65 -14.70 -1.52
CA SER A 207 31.08 -15.17 -2.80
C SER A 207 29.84 -16.05 -2.70
N ARG A 208 29.25 -16.27 -1.53
CA ARG A 208 28.01 -17.03 -1.40
C ARG A 208 26.88 -16.18 -0.83
N ASP A 209 25.95 -15.79 -1.72
CA ASP A 209 24.55 -15.47 -1.45
C ASP A 209 24.20 -14.08 -0.90
N ARG A 210 24.88 -13.01 -1.31
CA ARG A 210 24.43 -11.64 -1.03
C ARG A 210 24.16 -10.86 -2.31
N ARG A 211 23.00 -11.08 -2.92
CA ARG A 211 22.47 -10.15 -3.92
C ARG A 211 22.13 -8.84 -3.18
N LEU A 212 22.97 -7.85 -3.38
CA LEU A 212 22.73 -6.50 -2.90
C LEU A 212 21.63 -5.87 -3.75
N ILE A 213 20.68 -5.24 -3.11
CA ILE A 213 19.51 -4.65 -3.75
C ILE A 213 19.73 -3.15 -3.88
N GLU A 214 19.37 -2.62 -5.04
CA GLU A 214 19.31 -1.18 -5.27
C GLU A 214 17.87 -0.72 -5.05
N LEU A 215 17.68 0.17 -4.07
CA LEU A 215 16.40 0.72 -3.71
C LEU A 215 16.24 2.10 -4.34
N ASP A 216 15.20 2.25 -5.18
CA ASP A 216 14.81 3.50 -5.80
C ASP A 216 13.70 4.18 -4.98
N ASP A 217 13.55 5.49 -5.16
CA ASP A 217 12.43 6.28 -4.65
C ASP A 217 12.09 6.02 -3.16
N LEU A 218 13.12 6.05 -2.30
CA LEU A 218 12.96 5.87 -0.86
C LEU A 218 12.18 7.03 -0.23
N GLN A 219 11.09 6.71 0.45
CA GLN A 219 10.32 7.66 1.23
C GLN A 219 10.24 7.16 2.68
N PHE A 220 10.76 7.96 3.60
CA PHE A 220 10.78 7.61 5.04
C PHE A 220 9.68 8.32 5.80
N HIS A 221 9.18 7.66 6.84
CA HIS A 221 8.35 8.31 7.85
C HIS A 221 9.14 9.41 8.58
N GLN A 222 8.46 10.46 9.01
CA GLN A 222 9.08 11.59 9.73
C GLN A 222 9.87 11.22 10.98
N CYS A 223 9.60 10.06 11.58
CA CYS A 223 10.33 9.59 12.76
C CYS A 223 11.76 9.14 12.47
N VAL A 224 12.13 8.92 11.19
CA VAL A 224 13.43 8.38 10.80
C VAL A 224 14.51 9.47 10.83
N ARG A 225 15.64 9.15 11.44
CA ARG A 225 16.84 10.02 11.50
C ARG A 225 17.65 9.90 10.21
N LEU A 226 17.34 10.73 9.23
CA LEU A 226 17.93 10.66 7.89
C LEU A 226 19.46 10.83 7.87
N HIS A 227 20.04 11.62 8.78
CA HIS A 227 21.49 11.79 8.84
C HIS A 227 22.23 10.49 9.14
N LYS A 228 21.67 9.61 10.00
CA LYS A 228 22.24 8.30 10.29
C LYS A 228 22.05 7.33 9.13
N PHE A 229 20.92 7.39 8.45
CA PHE A 229 20.74 6.62 7.23
C PHE A 229 21.75 6.99 6.16
N SER A 230 22.05 8.29 6.00
CA SER A 230 23.05 8.76 5.02
C SER A 230 24.46 8.30 5.35
N SER A 231 24.85 8.22 6.62
CA SER A 231 26.20 7.88 7.07
C SER A 231 26.41 6.37 7.27
N GLU A 232 25.47 5.70 7.92
CA GLU A 232 25.62 4.32 8.39
C GLU A 232 24.73 3.31 7.66
N LYS A 233 23.80 3.82 6.82
CA LYS A 233 22.79 3.02 6.11
C LYS A 233 21.94 2.15 7.05
N VAL A 234 21.71 2.64 8.24
CA VAL A 234 20.84 2.06 9.25
C VAL A 234 19.64 2.98 9.45
N ILE A 235 18.45 2.42 9.42
CA ILE A 235 17.22 3.15 9.68
C ILE A 235 17.06 3.23 11.20
N GLU A 236 17.40 4.38 11.80
CA GLU A 236 17.27 4.63 13.23
C GLU A 236 16.14 5.61 13.49
N PHE A 237 15.28 5.28 14.43
CA PHE A 237 14.10 6.09 14.74
C PHE A 237 13.52 5.77 16.12
N THR A 238 12.74 6.73 16.64
CA THR A 238 11.82 6.52 17.76
C THR A 238 10.43 6.31 17.17
N PRO A 239 9.82 5.11 17.30
CA PRO A 239 8.58 4.79 16.60
C PRO A 239 7.37 5.54 17.16
N PRO A 240 6.39 5.91 16.33
CA PRO A 240 5.03 6.16 16.80
C PRO A 240 4.48 4.94 17.54
N ASP A 241 3.46 5.13 18.35
CA ASP A 241 2.73 4.03 18.97
C ASP A 241 1.62 3.52 18.03
N GLY A 242 1.46 2.20 17.95
CA GLY A 242 0.50 1.56 17.04
C GLY A 242 1.06 1.27 15.64
N GLU A 243 0.20 1.35 14.62
CA GLU A 243 0.55 1.00 13.23
C GLU A 243 0.93 2.24 12.43
N PHE A 244 2.03 2.16 11.69
CA PHE A 244 2.49 3.21 10.78
C PHE A 244 3.32 2.62 9.64
N GLU A 245 3.46 3.39 8.58
CA GLU A 245 4.30 3.07 7.43
C GLU A 245 5.68 3.69 7.65
N LEU A 246 6.70 2.84 7.81
CA LEU A 246 8.07 3.27 8.10
C LEU A 246 8.81 3.75 6.85
N VAL A 247 8.74 2.97 5.78
CA VAL A 247 9.46 3.23 4.52
C VAL A 247 8.63 2.76 3.34
N LYS A 248 8.58 3.58 2.29
CA LYS A 248 8.21 3.15 0.92
C LYS A 248 9.45 3.10 0.05
N TYR A 249 9.47 2.15 -0.86
CA TYR A 249 10.57 1.98 -1.80
C TYR A 249 10.06 1.42 -3.13
N ARG A 250 10.88 1.57 -4.15
CA ARG A 250 10.71 0.92 -5.45
C ARG A 250 11.98 0.17 -5.81
N VAL A 251 11.83 -0.96 -6.52
CA VAL A 251 12.91 -1.73 -7.10
C VAL A 251 12.57 -2.00 -8.54
N SER A 252 13.47 -1.61 -9.45
CA SER A 252 13.29 -1.81 -10.89
C SER A 252 14.22 -2.89 -11.45
N ASP A 253 15.36 -3.10 -10.81
CA ASP A 253 16.38 -4.04 -11.26
C ASP A 253 16.34 -5.36 -10.51
N ASN A 254 16.74 -6.44 -11.20
CA ASN A 254 16.88 -7.78 -10.62
C ASN A 254 15.63 -8.31 -9.89
N VAL A 255 14.45 -7.95 -10.38
CA VAL A 255 13.19 -8.43 -9.81
C VAL A 255 13.06 -9.95 -10.00
N THR A 256 12.88 -10.68 -8.91
CA THR A 256 12.61 -12.10 -8.91
C THR A 256 11.11 -12.34 -9.06
N LEU A 257 10.71 -12.86 -10.23
CA LEU A 257 9.29 -13.11 -10.50
C LEU A 257 8.81 -14.34 -9.72
N PRO A 258 7.64 -14.27 -9.05
CA PRO A 258 7.08 -15.43 -8.36
C PRO A 258 6.45 -16.45 -9.31
N PHE A 259 5.97 -16.01 -10.47
CA PHE A 259 5.29 -16.86 -11.45
C PHE A 259 5.79 -16.62 -12.86
N LYS A 260 5.75 -17.68 -13.66
CA LYS A 260 5.84 -17.62 -15.11
C LYS A 260 4.56 -18.21 -15.70
N LEU A 261 3.91 -17.45 -16.58
CA LEU A 261 2.72 -17.88 -17.28
C LEU A 261 2.96 -17.82 -18.77
N MET A 262 2.68 -18.92 -19.45
CA MET A 262 2.85 -19.06 -20.91
C MET A 262 1.50 -19.40 -21.54
N PRO A 263 0.84 -18.43 -22.17
CA PRO A 263 -0.41 -18.64 -22.87
C PRO A 263 -0.13 -19.04 -24.33
N VAL A 264 -0.93 -19.97 -24.82
CA VAL A 264 -0.98 -20.32 -26.25
C VAL A 264 -2.44 -20.32 -26.66
N VAL A 265 -2.78 -19.45 -27.60
CA VAL A 265 -4.13 -19.37 -28.18
C VAL A 265 -4.05 -19.76 -29.63
N LYS A 266 -4.88 -20.74 -30.04
CA LYS A 266 -4.95 -21.25 -31.41
C LYS A 266 -6.39 -21.22 -31.92
N GLU A 267 -6.57 -20.76 -33.11
CA GLU A 267 -7.85 -20.86 -33.79
C GLU A 267 -8.04 -22.27 -34.37
N LEU A 268 -9.10 -22.97 -33.95
CA LEU A 268 -9.48 -24.29 -34.46
C LEU A 268 -10.54 -24.25 -35.55
N GLY A 269 -10.58 -23.15 -36.30
CA GLY A 269 -11.57 -22.84 -37.31
C GLY A 269 -12.34 -21.57 -37.01
N ARG A 270 -13.43 -21.31 -37.76
CA ARG A 270 -14.13 -20.01 -37.72
C ARG A 270 -14.94 -19.74 -36.45
N THR A 271 -15.24 -20.78 -35.64
CA THR A 271 -16.11 -20.66 -34.46
C THR A 271 -15.52 -21.27 -33.19
N ARG A 272 -14.27 -21.72 -33.22
CA ARG A 272 -13.63 -22.37 -32.07
C ARG A 272 -12.23 -21.83 -31.85
N LEU A 273 -11.89 -21.59 -30.56
CA LEU A 273 -10.56 -21.23 -30.12
C LEU A 273 -10.08 -22.26 -29.08
N ALA A 274 -8.86 -22.72 -29.20
CA ALA A 274 -8.18 -23.47 -28.17
C ALA A 274 -7.27 -22.51 -27.37
N VAL A 275 -7.45 -22.50 -26.07
CA VAL A 275 -6.64 -21.73 -25.12
C VAL A 275 -5.91 -22.70 -24.22
N HIS A 276 -4.60 -22.70 -24.29
CA HIS A 276 -3.72 -23.46 -23.43
C HIS A 276 -2.90 -22.49 -22.59
N VAL A 277 -2.93 -22.64 -21.25
CA VAL A 277 -2.19 -21.78 -20.33
C VAL A 277 -1.40 -22.64 -19.37
N ASN A 278 -0.09 -22.43 -19.36
CA ASN A 278 0.82 -23.08 -18.45
C ASN A 278 1.27 -22.06 -17.38
N LEU A 279 1.00 -22.36 -16.12
CA LEU A 279 1.37 -21.56 -14.95
C LEU A 279 2.40 -22.31 -14.13
N ARG A 280 3.60 -21.73 -13.98
CA ARG A 280 4.69 -22.27 -13.19
C ARG A 280 5.04 -21.33 -12.03
N SER A 281 5.15 -21.86 -10.81
CA SER A 281 5.69 -21.17 -9.65
C SER A 281 7.21 -21.22 -9.63
N LEU A 282 7.87 -20.08 -9.33
CA LEU A 282 9.32 -19.91 -9.35
C LEU A 282 9.94 -19.74 -7.95
N TYR A 283 9.14 -19.62 -6.92
CA TYR A 283 9.61 -19.54 -5.52
C TYR A 283 9.95 -20.91 -4.95
N GLY A 284 10.68 -20.94 -3.83
CA GLY A 284 11.18 -22.17 -3.22
C GLY A 284 10.08 -23.13 -2.71
N PRO A 285 10.40 -24.42 -2.54
CA PRO A 285 9.40 -25.47 -2.24
C PRO A 285 8.72 -25.32 -0.88
N THR A 286 9.31 -24.59 0.06
CA THR A 286 8.73 -24.31 1.38
C THR A 286 7.69 -23.19 1.39
N THR A 287 7.59 -22.44 0.31
CA THR A 287 6.65 -21.32 0.16
C THR A 287 5.40 -21.80 -0.57
N VAL A 288 4.24 -21.33 -0.11
CA VAL A 288 2.94 -21.66 -0.72
C VAL A 288 2.22 -20.35 -1.01
N ALA A 289 1.88 -20.11 -2.27
CA ALA A 289 1.03 -18.99 -2.65
C ALA A 289 -0.43 -19.29 -2.30
N ASN A 290 -1.14 -18.27 -1.86
CA ASN A 290 -2.55 -18.34 -1.52
C ASN A 290 -3.39 -17.56 -2.54
N GLU A 291 -4.57 -18.10 -2.85
CA GLU A 291 -5.58 -17.43 -3.70
C GLU A 291 -5.05 -16.94 -5.05
N VAL A 292 -4.37 -17.80 -5.78
CA VAL A 292 -3.92 -17.46 -7.14
C VAL A 292 -5.12 -17.45 -8.07
N ARG A 293 -5.30 -16.33 -8.79
CA ARG A 293 -6.41 -16.14 -9.75
C ARG A 293 -5.84 -15.70 -11.09
N VAL A 294 -6.14 -16.46 -12.12
CA VAL A 294 -5.79 -16.13 -13.51
C VAL A 294 -7.04 -15.67 -14.24
N HIS A 295 -7.01 -14.46 -14.76
CA HIS A 295 -8.09 -13.86 -15.53
C HIS A 295 -7.68 -13.84 -17.01
N ILE A 296 -8.30 -14.71 -17.79
CA ILE A 296 -8.03 -14.88 -19.22
C ILE A 296 -9.17 -14.22 -19.98
N PRO A 297 -8.92 -13.08 -20.66
CA PRO A 297 -9.96 -12.41 -21.45
C PRO A 297 -10.45 -13.27 -22.60
N MET A 298 -11.76 -13.22 -22.86
CA MET A 298 -12.43 -13.98 -23.91
C MET A 298 -13.12 -13.04 -24.92
N PRO A 299 -13.31 -13.48 -26.16
CA PRO A 299 -14.06 -12.71 -27.16
C PRO A 299 -15.49 -12.42 -26.71
N LYS A 300 -16.05 -11.30 -27.17
CA LYS A 300 -17.45 -10.91 -26.88
C LYS A 300 -18.48 -11.94 -27.35
N LEU A 301 -18.14 -12.69 -28.40
CA LEU A 301 -19.01 -13.69 -29.03
C LEU A 301 -18.89 -15.08 -28.37
N THR A 302 -18.25 -15.22 -27.22
CA THR A 302 -18.13 -16.51 -26.53
C THR A 302 -19.48 -16.97 -26.03
N ALA A 303 -19.96 -18.10 -26.57
CA ALA A 303 -21.19 -18.74 -26.15
C ALA A 303 -20.95 -19.74 -25.01
N ARG A 304 -19.88 -20.55 -25.11
CA ARG A 304 -19.55 -21.60 -24.13
C ARG A 304 -18.03 -21.82 -24.09
N ALA A 305 -17.54 -22.16 -22.92
CA ALA A 305 -16.16 -22.59 -22.68
C ALA A 305 -16.18 -23.98 -22.02
N ASN A 306 -15.56 -24.96 -22.67
CA ASN A 306 -15.27 -26.27 -22.10
C ASN A 306 -13.85 -26.19 -21.52
N VAL A 307 -13.69 -26.40 -20.23
CA VAL A 307 -12.42 -26.16 -19.54
C VAL A 307 -11.99 -27.40 -18.80
N ASN A 308 -10.73 -27.77 -18.99
CA ASN A 308 -10.03 -28.79 -18.23
C ASN A 308 -8.84 -28.15 -17.50
N VAL A 309 -8.62 -28.49 -16.23
CA VAL A 309 -7.55 -27.92 -15.41
C VAL A 309 -6.88 -29.03 -14.61
N THR A 310 -5.56 -28.97 -14.47
CA THR A 310 -4.79 -29.90 -13.65
C THR A 310 -5.13 -29.74 -12.17
N ALA A 311 -5.31 -28.50 -11.70
CA ALA A 311 -5.70 -28.20 -10.32
C ALA A 311 -6.50 -26.90 -10.23
N GLY A 312 -7.27 -26.76 -9.16
CA GLY A 312 -8.12 -25.58 -8.93
C GLY A 312 -9.49 -25.70 -9.59
N LYS A 313 -10.12 -24.55 -9.85
CA LYS A 313 -11.42 -24.44 -10.51
C LYS A 313 -11.39 -23.33 -11.54
N ALA A 314 -11.78 -23.63 -12.76
CA ALA A 314 -11.92 -22.62 -13.81
C ALA A 314 -13.39 -22.51 -14.23
N LYS A 315 -13.86 -21.29 -14.47
CA LYS A 315 -15.22 -21.00 -14.90
C LYS A 315 -15.23 -19.78 -15.83
N TYR A 316 -15.99 -19.86 -16.89
CA TYR A 316 -16.29 -18.69 -17.71
C TYR A 316 -17.30 -17.79 -16.99
N VAL A 317 -17.00 -16.50 -16.95
CA VAL A 317 -17.83 -15.44 -16.37
C VAL A 317 -18.25 -14.49 -17.49
N PRO A 318 -19.49 -14.62 -18.01
CA PRO A 318 -19.96 -13.83 -19.18
C PRO A 318 -19.97 -12.32 -18.90
N GLU A 319 -20.31 -11.90 -17.68
CA GLU A 319 -20.37 -10.49 -17.27
C GLU A 319 -19.03 -9.78 -17.42
N GLU A 320 -17.95 -10.46 -17.05
CA GLU A 320 -16.58 -9.95 -17.14
C GLU A 320 -15.90 -10.33 -18.47
N ARG A 321 -16.55 -11.16 -19.29
CA ARG A 321 -16.00 -11.72 -20.55
C ARG A 321 -14.63 -12.36 -20.34
N CYS A 322 -14.47 -13.05 -19.23
CA CYS A 322 -13.22 -13.70 -18.89
C CYS A 322 -13.44 -15.14 -18.43
N LEU A 323 -12.44 -15.99 -18.69
CA LEU A 323 -12.28 -17.28 -18.07
C LEU A 323 -11.47 -17.08 -16.79
N ARG A 324 -12.08 -17.32 -15.64
CA ARG A 324 -11.46 -17.15 -14.33
C ARG A 324 -11.01 -18.50 -13.79
N TRP A 325 -9.70 -18.67 -13.63
CA TRP A 325 -9.11 -19.85 -13.00
C TRP A 325 -8.64 -19.51 -11.58
N LYS A 326 -9.21 -20.21 -10.59
CA LYS A 326 -8.92 -20.02 -9.16
C LYS A 326 -8.18 -21.23 -8.61
N ILE A 327 -7.03 -20.99 -8.01
CA ILE A 327 -6.20 -21.99 -7.34
C ILE A 327 -6.08 -21.52 -5.88
N LYS A 328 -6.52 -22.35 -4.94
CA LYS A 328 -6.53 -21.98 -3.52
C LYS A 328 -5.11 -21.89 -2.95
N GLN A 329 -4.28 -22.88 -3.27
CA GLN A 329 -2.91 -22.99 -2.83
C GLN A 329 -2.06 -23.51 -3.98
N LEU A 330 -0.87 -22.96 -4.17
CA LEU A 330 0.10 -23.39 -5.16
C LEU A 330 1.46 -23.48 -4.48
N ALA A 331 2.05 -24.66 -4.48
CA ALA A 331 3.37 -24.90 -3.89
C ALA A 331 4.50 -24.37 -4.79
N GLY A 332 5.70 -24.22 -4.22
CA GLY A 332 6.86 -23.82 -4.98
C GLY A 332 7.32 -24.89 -5.98
N HIS A 333 7.82 -24.45 -7.14
CA HIS A 333 8.27 -25.28 -8.26
C HIS A 333 7.19 -26.18 -8.87
N GLU A 334 5.92 -25.87 -8.65
CA GLU A 334 4.79 -26.60 -9.22
C GLU A 334 4.39 -26.00 -10.56
N GLU A 335 3.92 -26.85 -11.47
CA GLU A 335 3.46 -26.48 -12.80
C GLU A 335 2.03 -26.96 -13.00
N LEU A 336 1.15 -26.04 -13.34
CA LEU A 336 -0.27 -26.31 -13.55
C LEU A 336 -0.68 -25.88 -14.95
N GLN A 337 -1.59 -26.66 -15.54
CA GLN A 337 -2.07 -26.47 -16.89
C GLN A 337 -3.57 -26.24 -16.90
N LEU A 338 -3.99 -25.36 -17.80
CA LEU A 338 -5.38 -25.11 -18.16
C LEU A 338 -5.54 -25.27 -19.67
N ASP A 339 -6.45 -26.13 -20.08
CA ASP A 339 -6.87 -26.35 -21.45
C ASP A 339 -8.34 -25.95 -21.58
N ALA A 340 -8.64 -25.06 -22.50
CA ALA A 340 -10.00 -24.62 -22.74
C ALA A 340 -10.33 -24.59 -24.24
N GLU A 341 -11.46 -25.17 -24.60
CA GLU A 341 -12.08 -25.01 -25.92
C GLU A 341 -13.20 -23.99 -25.81
N ILE A 342 -13.05 -22.89 -26.52
CA ILE A 342 -14.00 -21.78 -26.55
C ILE A 342 -14.85 -21.89 -27.80
N ILE A 343 -16.17 -21.93 -27.64
CA ILE A 343 -17.14 -21.98 -28.71
C ILE A 343 -17.76 -20.58 -28.88
N LEU A 344 -17.69 -20.04 -30.07
CA LEU A 344 -18.24 -18.74 -30.41
C LEU A 344 -19.66 -18.88 -30.98
N ALA A 345 -20.51 -17.91 -30.67
CA ALA A 345 -21.89 -17.86 -31.19
C ALA A 345 -21.96 -17.55 -32.68
N ASN A 346 -21.02 -16.77 -33.21
CA ASN A 346 -20.89 -16.42 -34.63
C ASN A 346 -19.43 -16.53 -35.06
N THR A 347 -19.21 -16.53 -36.39
CA THR A 347 -17.87 -16.47 -36.98
C THR A 347 -17.17 -15.16 -36.59
N LEU A 348 -15.89 -15.25 -36.27
CA LEU A 348 -15.03 -14.06 -36.20
C LEU A 348 -15.00 -13.45 -37.61
N ASP A 349 -15.39 -12.18 -37.74
CA ASP A 349 -15.30 -11.47 -39.01
C ASP A 349 -13.81 -11.43 -39.44
N ASP A 350 -13.55 -11.90 -40.67
CA ASP A 350 -12.20 -11.97 -41.26
C ASP A 350 -11.48 -10.59 -41.34
N HIS A 351 -12.21 -9.49 -41.10
CA HIS A 351 -11.68 -8.11 -41.13
C HIS A 351 -11.41 -7.45 -39.79
N LYS A 352 -11.76 -8.10 -38.67
CA LYS A 352 -11.42 -7.62 -37.32
C LYS A 352 -10.81 -8.77 -36.50
N ALA A 353 -9.52 -8.98 -36.68
CA ALA A 353 -8.78 -9.84 -35.76
C ALA A 353 -9.07 -9.42 -34.30
N TRP A 354 -9.54 -10.35 -33.51
CA TRP A 354 -9.73 -10.07 -32.09
C TRP A 354 -8.38 -9.77 -31.44
N VAL A 355 -8.16 -8.48 -31.12
CA VAL A 355 -7.00 -8.08 -30.35
C VAL A 355 -7.19 -8.62 -28.93
N GLN A 356 -6.42 -9.61 -28.57
CA GLN A 356 -6.49 -10.28 -27.28
C GLN A 356 -5.94 -9.35 -26.20
N PRO A 357 -6.76 -8.97 -25.19
CA PRO A 357 -6.25 -8.24 -24.04
C PRO A 357 -5.27 -9.09 -23.23
N PRO A 358 -4.40 -8.48 -22.41
CA PRO A 358 -3.45 -9.23 -21.59
C PRO A 358 -4.16 -10.10 -20.55
N ILE A 359 -3.57 -11.25 -20.26
CA ILE A 359 -3.98 -12.10 -19.15
C ILE A 359 -3.48 -11.48 -17.87
N ASN A 360 -4.37 -11.36 -16.87
CA ASN A 360 -4.04 -10.84 -15.55
C ASN A 360 -3.90 -11.97 -14.53
N LEU A 361 -2.82 -11.91 -13.76
CA LEU A 361 -2.56 -12.82 -12.66
C LEU A 361 -2.63 -12.06 -11.32
N GLN A 362 -3.46 -12.55 -10.43
CA GLN A 362 -3.58 -12.05 -9.05
C GLN A 362 -3.09 -13.11 -8.08
N PHE A 363 -2.32 -12.73 -7.09
CA PHE A 363 -1.75 -13.66 -6.11
C PHE A 363 -1.35 -12.98 -4.80
N ASN A 364 -1.15 -13.83 -3.81
CA ASN A 364 -0.61 -13.50 -2.51
C ASN A 364 0.41 -14.58 -2.10
N VAL A 365 1.69 -14.23 -2.04
CA VAL A 365 2.78 -15.14 -1.68
C VAL A 365 3.40 -14.70 -0.36
N PRO A 366 3.07 -15.38 0.76
CA PRO A 366 3.67 -15.10 2.05
C PRO A 366 5.13 -15.56 2.09
N MET A 367 5.92 -14.91 2.95
CA MET A 367 7.35 -15.22 3.18
C MET A 367 8.23 -15.16 1.92
N PHE A 368 7.81 -14.38 0.93
CA PHE A 368 8.54 -14.14 -0.31
C PHE A 368 8.63 -12.64 -0.60
N THR A 369 9.76 -12.21 -1.14
CA THR A 369 9.99 -10.85 -1.65
C THR A 369 10.49 -10.92 -3.08
N ALA A 370 9.84 -10.18 -3.96
CA ALA A 370 10.22 -10.12 -5.38
C ALA A 370 11.48 -9.26 -5.60
N SER A 371 11.71 -8.27 -4.74
CA SER A 371 12.94 -7.48 -4.70
C SER A 371 14.14 -8.22 -4.12
N GLY A 372 13.88 -9.30 -3.34
CA GLY A 372 14.87 -9.96 -2.51
C GLY A 372 15.23 -9.21 -1.23
N LEU A 373 14.46 -8.15 -0.86
CA LEU A 373 14.67 -7.39 0.35
C LEU A 373 14.52 -8.26 1.60
N ARG A 374 15.48 -8.16 2.51
CA ARG A 374 15.45 -8.87 3.80
C ARG A 374 15.91 -7.97 4.92
N VAL A 375 15.28 -8.12 6.07
CA VAL A 375 15.71 -7.49 7.31
C VAL A 375 16.88 -8.30 7.87
N ARG A 376 18.00 -7.64 8.07
CA ARG A 376 19.20 -8.24 8.68
C ARG A 376 19.11 -8.27 10.18
N PHE A 377 18.66 -7.17 10.75
CA PHE A 377 18.46 -7.03 12.20
C PHE A 377 17.38 -6.00 12.51
N LEU A 378 16.75 -6.19 13.62
CA LEU A 378 15.82 -5.26 14.26
C LEU A 378 16.25 -5.18 15.74
N GLU A 379 16.87 -4.07 16.13
CA GLU A 379 17.29 -3.80 17.49
C GLU A 379 16.35 -2.80 18.13
N VAL A 380 16.06 -3.02 19.40
CA VAL A 380 15.28 -2.11 20.25
C VAL A 380 16.16 -1.75 21.43
N LYS A 381 16.46 -0.47 21.60
CA LYS A 381 17.26 0.07 22.71
C LYS A 381 16.37 0.94 23.57
N GLU A 382 16.21 0.56 24.82
CA GLU A 382 15.43 1.28 25.81
C GLU A 382 16.16 1.25 27.17
N ALA A 383 16.05 2.34 27.93
CA ALA A 383 16.67 2.45 29.28
C ALA A 383 16.06 1.45 30.28
N GLY A 384 14.83 1.01 30.06
CA GLY A 384 14.09 0.09 30.95
C GLY A 384 14.48 -1.38 30.84
N ASN A 385 15.34 -1.76 29.87
CA ASN A 385 15.86 -3.12 29.63
C ASN A 385 14.82 -4.25 29.76
N TYR A 386 13.69 -4.12 29.06
CA TYR A 386 12.61 -5.11 29.00
C TYR A 386 12.75 -6.04 27.81
N ASP A 387 12.18 -7.24 27.91
CA ASP A 387 12.14 -8.19 26.80
C ASP A 387 11.17 -7.72 25.70
N VAL A 388 11.61 -7.80 24.45
CA VAL A 388 10.82 -7.41 23.29
C VAL A 388 10.62 -8.60 22.37
N VAL A 389 9.36 -8.91 22.06
CA VAL A 389 9.00 -9.88 21.04
C VAL A 389 9.02 -9.20 19.67
N ARG A 390 9.77 -9.78 18.72
CA ARG A 390 10.01 -9.22 17.41
C ARG A 390 9.53 -10.18 16.35
N TRP A 391 8.68 -9.69 15.44
CA TRP A 391 8.15 -10.46 14.31
C TRP A 391 8.44 -9.74 13.00
N VAL A 392 8.95 -10.48 12.02
CA VAL A 392 9.16 -9.99 10.65
C VAL A 392 8.38 -10.88 9.70
N ARG A 393 7.53 -10.27 8.88
CA ARG A 393 6.74 -10.96 7.86
C ARG A 393 7.02 -10.35 6.50
N TYR A 394 6.97 -11.18 5.49
CA TYR A 394 7.11 -10.79 4.09
C TYR A 394 5.85 -11.19 3.35
N LEU A 395 5.40 -10.33 2.46
CA LEU A 395 4.22 -10.53 1.64
C LEU A 395 4.46 -9.96 0.25
N CYS A 396 4.40 -10.82 -0.76
CA CYS A 396 4.44 -10.41 -2.15
C CYS A 396 3.07 -10.63 -2.78
N GLN A 397 2.53 -9.60 -3.43
CA GLN A 397 1.18 -9.61 -3.96
C GLN A 397 1.08 -8.93 -5.31
N SER A 398 0.01 -9.26 -6.05
CA SER A 398 -0.41 -8.53 -7.25
C SER A 398 -1.92 -8.66 -7.46
N GLY A 399 -2.53 -7.64 -8.05
CA GLY A 399 -3.98 -7.58 -8.31
C GLY A 399 -4.76 -6.81 -7.24
N ASP A 400 -6.04 -6.63 -7.46
CA ASP A 400 -6.99 -5.91 -6.58
C ASP A 400 -6.51 -4.50 -6.17
N GLY A 401 -5.92 -3.77 -7.15
CA GLY A 401 -5.36 -2.43 -6.92
C GLY A 401 -3.95 -2.41 -6.29
N LYS A 402 -3.35 -3.59 -6.10
CA LYS A 402 -2.04 -3.78 -5.49
C LYS A 402 -1.03 -4.34 -6.50
N GLY A 403 -0.69 -3.51 -7.49
CA GLY A 403 0.16 -3.95 -8.60
C GLY A 403 -0.62 -4.60 -9.75
N SER A 404 0.07 -4.87 -10.84
CA SER A 404 -0.47 -5.42 -12.09
C SER A 404 0.48 -6.48 -12.63
N TYR A 405 -0.01 -7.68 -12.84
CA TYR A 405 0.78 -8.79 -13.39
C TYR A 405 0.15 -9.25 -14.69
N GLU A 406 0.65 -8.70 -15.80
CA GLU A 406 0.05 -8.79 -17.12
C GLU A 406 0.92 -9.57 -18.09
N ILE A 407 0.30 -10.51 -18.82
CA ILE A 407 0.94 -11.29 -19.85
C ILE A 407 0.23 -11.04 -21.16
N ARG A 408 0.93 -10.54 -22.15
CA ARG A 408 0.41 -10.33 -23.50
C ARG A 408 0.27 -11.68 -24.21
N CYS A 409 -0.74 -11.82 -25.04
CA CYS A 409 -1.05 -13.07 -25.72
C CYS A 409 -0.65 -13.06 -27.21
N ALA A 410 0.00 -12.08 -27.71
CA ALA A 410 0.64 -11.94 -29.02
C ALA A 410 0.92 -10.48 -29.33
#